data_ce3f4a3a8913f28149304caa3784ec01
#
_entry.id   ce3f4a3a8913f28149304caa3784ec01
#
_cell.length_a   1.000
_cell.length_b   1.000
_cell.length_c   1.000
_cell.angle_alpha   90.00
_cell.angle_beta   90.00
_cell.angle_gamma   90.00
#
_symmetry.space_group_name_H-M   'P 1'
#
loop_
_entity.id
_entity.type
_entity.pdbx_description
1 polymer ?
#
loop_
_entity_poly.entity_id
_entity_poly.type
_entity_poly.pdbx_seq_one_letter_code
_entity_poly.pdbx_strand_id
1 'polypeptide(L)'
;MSIGATYDKIIIGAGLYGLYAAAFCGKKGERVLVLEKEPDAFMRATYVNQARVHLGYHYPRSLSTAVSTVRYFDRFVSEYPECIKRDFRQVYATSRQFSWTQAAQFEKFAAAAGIPCHPVPVEEFFKDGMCDGAFLTGEATFDAQILREAILKEIAELPSVTILYQHGVCGIEQKASSYVIKTNQGSFESSFILNATYAGVNEICSMAGFETFKIKYELCEVILCKVSNKLKDLGITVMDGPFFSVMPFGKTGLHSLTSVTFTPHETSYDETATFECQKHCADGCRPGNLLNCSTCASKPKSAWGYMSKLANKYLKDEYKIEYVDSLYSMKPILMASDVDDSRPTCIRIHSNEPTFISVLSGKITTVYDLEEVL
;
A
#
# COMPACT_ATOMS: atom_id res chain seq x y z
N MET A 1 -28.46 -4.14 24.41
CA MET A 1 -27.83 -5.00 23.38
C MET A 1 -26.92 -5.95 24.12
N SER A 2 -27.06 -7.27 23.93
CA SER A 2 -26.17 -8.25 24.56
C SER A 2 -24.75 -8.04 23.99
N ILE A 3 -23.76 -7.89 24.86
CA ILE A 3 -22.36 -7.94 24.47
C ILE A 3 -22.12 -9.35 23.94
N GLY A 4 -21.67 -9.46 22.68
CA GLY A 4 -21.36 -10.73 22.05
C GLY A 4 -20.16 -11.43 22.70
N ALA A 5 -19.69 -12.51 22.09
CA ALA A 5 -18.56 -13.28 22.57
C ALA A 5 -17.34 -12.39 22.89
N THR A 6 -16.65 -12.70 23.98
CA THR A 6 -15.38 -12.03 24.34
C THR A 6 -14.25 -12.59 23.50
N TYR A 7 -13.44 -11.72 22.92
CA TYR A 7 -12.26 -12.06 22.14
C TYR A 7 -11.00 -11.65 22.90
N ASP A 8 -9.92 -12.38 22.71
CA ASP A 8 -8.63 -12.01 23.27
C ASP A 8 -8.07 -10.78 22.55
N LYS A 9 -8.30 -10.70 21.22
CA LYS A 9 -7.93 -9.54 20.41
C LYS A 9 -9.02 -9.16 19.42
N ILE A 10 -9.24 -7.87 19.21
CA ILE A 10 -10.03 -7.32 18.10
C ILE A 10 -9.11 -6.55 17.17
N ILE A 11 -9.18 -6.86 15.89
CA ILE A 11 -8.42 -6.21 14.81
C ILE A 11 -9.40 -5.46 13.92
N ILE A 12 -9.17 -4.17 13.70
CA ILE A 12 -10.02 -3.34 12.85
C ILE A 12 -9.34 -3.17 11.49
N GLY A 13 -9.97 -3.72 10.45
CA GLY A 13 -9.51 -3.71 9.05
C GLY A 13 -8.98 -5.06 8.57
N ALA A 14 -9.52 -5.57 7.44
CA ALA A 14 -9.09 -6.80 6.77
C ALA A 14 -8.19 -6.51 5.54
N GLY A 15 -7.33 -5.52 5.64
CA GLY A 15 -6.18 -5.35 4.75
C GLY A 15 -5.06 -6.33 5.10
N LEU A 16 -3.92 -6.25 4.39
CA LEU A 16 -2.76 -7.13 4.60
C LEU A 16 -2.33 -7.17 6.07
N TYR A 17 -2.17 -6.02 6.71
CA TYR A 17 -1.71 -5.93 8.10
C TYR A 17 -2.69 -6.55 9.10
N GLY A 18 -4.00 -6.33 8.88
CA GLY A 18 -5.02 -6.91 9.76
C GLY A 18 -5.14 -8.41 9.61
N LEU A 19 -5.17 -8.94 8.39
CA LEU A 19 -5.24 -10.39 8.18
C LEU A 19 -3.96 -11.11 8.59
N TYR A 20 -2.79 -10.51 8.35
CA TYR A 20 -1.52 -11.06 8.84
C TYR A 20 -1.52 -11.16 10.38
N ALA A 21 -1.91 -10.09 11.07
CA ALA A 21 -2.02 -10.08 12.52
C ALA A 21 -3.01 -11.15 13.03
N ALA A 22 -4.14 -11.31 12.35
CA ALA A 22 -5.15 -12.31 12.71
C ALA A 22 -4.60 -13.74 12.57
N ALA A 23 -3.93 -14.05 11.46
CA ALA A 23 -3.30 -15.35 11.25
C ALA A 23 -2.19 -15.61 12.28
N PHE A 24 -1.34 -14.61 12.54
CA PHE A 24 -0.25 -14.71 13.51
C PHE A 24 -0.74 -15.00 14.94
N CYS A 25 -1.76 -14.27 15.41
CA CYS A 25 -2.36 -14.47 16.71
C CYS A 25 -3.17 -15.77 16.78
N GLY A 26 -3.91 -16.10 15.73
CA GLY A 26 -4.66 -17.36 15.66
C GLY A 26 -3.78 -18.59 15.73
N LYS A 27 -2.58 -18.58 15.14
CA LYS A 27 -1.57 -19.66 15.29
C LYS A 27 -1.07 -19.84 16.71
N LYS A 28 -1.14 -18.78 17.54
CA LYS A 28 -0.85 -18.86 18.97
C LYS A 28 -2.04 -19.36 19.80
N GLY A 29 -3.17 -19.67 19.16
CA GLY A 29 -4.40 -20.15 19.82
C GLY A 29 -5.27 -19.06 20.42
N GLU A 30 -4.98 -17.77 20.15
CA GLU A 30 -5.75 -16.63 20.63
C GLU A 30 -7.08 -16.53 19.86
N ARG A 31 -8.15 -16.13 20.57
CA ARG A 31 -9.45 -15.85 19.96
C ARG A 31 -9.44 -14.45 19.35
N VAL A 32 -9.42 -14.38 18.03
CA VAL A 32 -9.28 -13.13 17.28
C VAL A 32 -10.55 -12.81 16.52
N LEU A 33 -11.01 -11.56 16.63
CA LEU A 33 -12.07 -11.00 15.80
C LEU A 33 -11.48 -9.95 14.85
N VAL A 34 -11.70 -10.12 13.56
CA VAL A 34 -11.41 -9.08 12.55
C VAL A 34 -12.71 -8.40 12.15
N LEU A 35 -12.75 -7.07 12.24
CA LEU A 35 -13.88 -6.24 11.82
C LEU A 35 -13.51 -5.49 10.53
N GLU A 36 -14.23 -5.75 9.44
CA GLU A 36 -14.03 -5.10 8.15
C GLU A 36 -15.32 -4.42 7.68
N LYS A 37 -15.21 -3.16 7.25
CA LYS A 37 -16.37 -2.42 6.76
C LYS A 37 -16.77 -2.74 5.32
N GLU A 38 -15.82 -3.20 4.50
CA GLU A 38 -16.07 -3.64 3.14
C GLU A 38 -16.71 -5.05 3.11
N PRO A 39 -17.34 -5.44 1.99
CA PRO A 39 -17.94 -6.76 1.86
C PRO A 39 -16.92 -7.89 1.71
N ASP A 40 -15.64 -7.57 1.56
CA ASP A 40 -14.55 -8.55 1.41
C ASP A 40 -13.20 -7.96 1.87
N ALA A 41 -12.19 -8.82 1.99
CA ALA A 41 -10.83 -8.43 2.35
C ALA A 41 -10.09 -7.78 1.16
N PHE A 42 -9.05 -6.97 1.45
CA PHE A 42 -8.14 -6.35 0.49
C PHE A 42 -8.80 -5.41 -0.54
N MET A 43 -10.00 -4.93 -0.30
CA MET A 43 -10.74 -4.12 -1.28
C MET A 43 -10.21 -2.70 -1.48
N ARG A 44 -9.23 -2.25 -0.68
CA ARG A 44 -8.67 -0.90 -0.74
C ARG A 44 -7.17 -0.90 -1.05
N ALA A 45 -6.36 -0.18 -0.29
CA ALA A 45 -4.94 0.06 -0.55
C ALA A 45 -4.09 -1.22 -0.72
N THR A 46 -4.46 -2.34 -0.11
CA THR A 46 -3.75 -3.61 -0.33
C THR A 46 -3.89 -4.13 -1.76
N TYR A 47 -5.03 -3.89 -2.41
CA TYR A 47 -5.23 -4.18 -3.83
C TYR A 47 -4.80 -3.01 -4.72
N VAL A 48 -5.16 -1.79 -4.33
CA VAL A 48 -4.92 -0.58 -5.12
C VAL A 48 -3.57 0.03 -4.75
N ASN A 49 -2.52 -0.49 -5.36
CA ASN A 49 -1.15 -0.02 -5.25
C ASN A 49 -0.35 -0.39 -6.51
N GLN A 50 0.94 -0.12 -6.54
CA GLN A 50 1.80 -0.44 -7.69
C GLN A 50 2.12 -1.93 -7.84
N ALA A 51 1.57 -2.81 -7.00
CA ALA A 51 1.86 -4.24 -6.92
C ALA A 51 3.36 -4.58 -6.74
N ARG A 52 4.14 -3.67 -6.20
CA ARG A 52 5.60 -3.78 -6.10
C ARG A 52 6.02 -4.41 -4.79
N VAL A 53 6.90 -5.40 -4.87
CA VAL A 53 7.68 -5.88 -3.73
C VAL A 53 9.00 -5.14 -3.75
N HIS A 54 9.11 -4.10 -2.93
CA HIS A 54 10.26 -3.20 -2.93
C HIS A 54 11.54 -3.88 -2.47
N LEU A 55 12.63 -3.63 -3.21
CA LEU A 55 14.00 -3.99 -2.81
C LEU A 55 14.87 -2.74 -2.53
N GLY A 56 14.25 -1.57 -2.36
CA GLY A 56 14.91 -0.35 -1.93
C GLY A 56 15.28 0.65 -3.02
N TYR A 57 15.22 0.30 -4.30
CA TYR A 57 15.67 1.15 -5.43
C TYR A 57 14.99 2.53 -5.49
N HIS A 58 13.79 2.67 -4.97
CA HIS A 58 13.05 3.94 -4.95
C HIS A 58 13.60 5.00 -3.99
N TYR A 59 14.61 4.65 -3.18
CA TYR A 59 15.09 5.51 -2.10
C TYR A 59 16.57 5.88 -2.25
N PRO A 60 17.02 6.38 -3.43
CA PRO A 60 18.45 6.67 -3.64
C PRO A 60 18.99 7.77 -2.75
N ARG A 61 18.09 8.56 -2.11
CA ARG A 61 18.43 9.62 -1.16
C ARG A 61 18.32 9.19 0.31
N SER A 62 17.89 7.94 0.58
CA SER A 62 17.70 7.39 1.94
C SER A 62 18.21 5.96 2.03
N LEU A 63 19.51 5.81 2.25
CA LEU A 63 20.16 4.49 2.37
C LEU A 63 19.54 3.65 3.50
N SER A 64 19.23 4.25 4.65
CA SER A 64 18.60 3.56 5.78
C SER A 64 17.24 2.96 5.41
N THR A 65 16.44 3.70 4.66
CA THR A 65 15.14 3.21 4.15
C THR A 65 15.32 2.06 3.15
N ALA A 66 16.33 2.14 2.27
CA ALA A 66 16.65 1.06 1.34
C ALA A 66 17.03 -0.22 2.09
N VAL A 67 17.98 -0.14 3.01
CA VAL A 67 18.46 -1.28 3.82
C VAL A 67 17.33 -1.91 4.63
N SER A 68 16.48 -1.11 5.28
CA SER A 68 15.31 -1.64 6.03
C SER A 68 14.32 -2.38 5.13
N THR A 69 14.19 -1.95 3.88
CA THR A 69 13.30 -2.59 2.89
C THR A 69 13.82 -3.98 2.48
N VAL A 70 15.12 -4.13 2.32
CA VAL A 70 15.78 -5.42 1.97
C VAL A 70 15.53 -6.48 3.05
N ARG A 71 15.52 -6.07 4.33
CA ARG A 71 15.44 -6.97 5.50
C ARG A 71 14.33 -8.03 5.39
N TYR A 72 13.15 -7.68 4.89
CA TYR A 72 11.99 -8.55 4.81
C TYR A 72 11.65 -9.05 3.40
N PHE A 73 12.39 -8.62 2.39
CA PHE A 73 12.10 -8.97 1.00
C PHE A 73 12.13 -10.49 0.78
N ASP A 74 13.23 -11.14 1.18
CA ASP A 74 13.39 -12.59 0.97
C ASP A 74 12.39 -13.39 1.81
N ARG A 75 12.09 -12.95 3.02
CA ARG A 75 11.08 -13.57 3.87
C ARG A 75 9.70 -13.51 3.20
N PHE A 76 9.27 -12.35 2.73
CA PHE A 76 7.97 -12.16 2.09
C PHE A 76 7.84 -13.02 0.82
N VAL A 77 8.88 -13.03 0.00
CA VAL A 77 8.91 -13.82 -1.23
C VAL A 77 8.88 -15.34 -0.95
N SER A 78 9.54 -15.77 0.12
CA SER A 78 9.57 -17.20 0.51
C SER A 78 8.27 -17.66 1.17
N GLU A 79 7.62 -16.77 1.92
CA GLU A 79 6.37 -17.08 2.63
C GLU A 79 5.15 -17.10 1.70
N TYR A 80 5.15 -16.21 0.66
CA TYR A 80 4.03 -16.10 -0.29
C TYR A 80 4.47 -16.30 -1.76
N PRO A 81 5.16 -17.40 -2.12
CA PRO A 81 5.75 -17.56 -3.45
C PRO A 81 4.71 -17.57 -4.58
N GLU A 82 3.50 -18.06 -4.29
CA GLU A 82 2.42 -18.17 -5.28
C GLU A 82 1.94 -16.80 -5.79
N CYS A 83 1.99 -15.75 -4.96
CA CYS A 83 1.58 -14.42 -5.38
C CYS A 83 2.71 -13.63 -6.06
N ILE A 84 3.96 -14.07 -5.97
CA ILE A 84 5.12 -13.34 -6.50
C ILE A 84 5.27 -13.56 -8.01
N LYS A 85 5.54 -12.47 -8.74
CA LYS A 85 5.97 -12.48 -10.14
C LYS A 85 7.39 -11.93 -10.23
N ARG A 86 8.32 -12.75 -10.75
CA ARG A 86 9.73 -12.40 -11.00
C ARG A 86 10.18 -12.67 -12.44
N ASP A 87 9.34 -13.28 -13.23
CA ASP A 87 9.58 -13.68 -14.62
C ASP A 87 9.45 -12.48 -15.59
N PHE A 88 10.07 -11.36 -15.22
CA PHE A 88 10.15 -10.16 -16.03
C PHE A 88 11.45 -9.39 -15.73
N ARG A 89 11.88 -8.54 -16.66
CA ARG A 89 13.03 -7.66 -16.49
C ARG A 89 12.56 -6.34 -15.88
N GLN A 90 13.06 -5.98 -14.71
CA GLN A 90 12.79 -4.67 -14.10
C GLN A 90 13.93 -3.72 -14.42
N VAL A 91 13.63 -2.67 -15.15
CA VAL A 91 14.58 -1.60 -15.55
C VAL A 91 14.29 -0.33 -14.76
N TYR A 92 15.28 0.13 -14.01
CA TYR A 92 15.30 1.47 -13.44
C TYR A 92 16.16 2.37 -14.33
N ALA A 93 15.72 3.60 -14.55
CA ALA A 93 16.47 4.58 -15.31
C ALA A 93 16.48 5.93 -14.61
N THR A 94 17.58 6.63 -14.74
CA THR A 94 17.71 8.02 -14.31
C THR A 94 17.49 8.95 -15.49
N SER A 95 16.66 9.98 -15.30
CA SER A 95 16.41 10.95 -16.36
C SER A 95 17.60 11.89 -16.53
N ARG A 96 17.96 12.19 -17.76
CA ARG A 96 19.02 13.17 -18.08
C ARG A 96 18.69 14.58 -17.56
N GLN A 97 17.40 14.90 -17.44
CA GLN A 97 16.93 16.22 -16.99
C GLN A 97 15.96 16.05 -15.84
N PHE A 98 16.03 16.97 -14.87
CA PHE A 98 15.11 17.05 -13.72
C PHE A 98 15.16 15.85 -12.76
N SER A 99 16.13 14.96 -12.88
CA SER A 99 16.38 13.94 -11.88
C SER A 99 17.27 14.50 -10.76
N TRP A 100 16.92 14.18 -9.51
CA TRP A 100 17.76 14.50 -8.36
C TRP A 100 18.92 13.51 -8.19
N THR A 101 18.86 12.37 -8.86
CA THR A 101 19.88 11.33 -8.83
C THR A 101 20.37 11.03 -10.25
N GLN A 102 21.69 11.15 -10.48
CA GLN A 102 22.33 10.79 -11.73
C GLN A 102 22.69 9.30 -11.77
N ALA A 103 22.94 8.74 -12.96
CA ALA A 103 23.28 7.34 -13.16
C ALA A 103 24.40 6.84 -12.23
N ALA A 104 25.54 7.56 -12.19
CA ALA A 104 26.68 7.18 -11.34
C ALA A 104 26.36 7.23 -9.82
N GLN A 105 25.45 8.12 -9.41
CA GLN A 105 24.98 8.17 -8.01
C GLN A 105 24.09 6.98 -7.69
N PHE A 106 23.21 6.59 -8.61
CA PHE A 106 22.35 5.43 -8.44
C PHE A 106 23.14 4.12 -8.32
N GLU A 107 24.18 3.93 -9.16
CA GLU A 107 25.07 2.76 -9.03
C GLU A 107 25.77 2.71 -7.68
N LYS A 108 26.34 3.84 -7.23
CA LYS A 108 26.98 3.92 -5.91
C LYS A 108 26.01 3.62 -4.76
N PHE A 109 24.78 4.15 -4.86
CA PHE A 109 23.73 3.89 -3.90
C PHE A 109 23.36 2.40 -3.87
N ALA A 110 23.13 1.77 -5.02
CA ALA A 110 22.79 0.35 -5.10
C ALA A 110 23.89 -0.54 -4.52
N ALA A 111 25.15 -0.23 -4.83
CA ALA A 111 26.30 -0.92 -4.25
C ALA A 111 26.37 -0.75 -2.72
N ALA A 112 26.12 0.46 -2.19
CA ALA A 112 26.11 0.74 -0.76
C ALA A 112 24.93 0.05 -0.05
N ALA A 113 23.79 -0.10 -0.72
CA ALA A 113 22.61 -0.80 -0.20
C ALA A 113 22.71 -2.33 -0.33
N GLY A 114 23.72 -2.84 -1.04
CA GLY A 114 23.89 -4.28 -1.29
C GLY A 114 22.83 -4.88 -2.21
N ILE A 115 22.22 -4.09 -3.10
CA ILE A 115 21.14 -4.54 -4.01
C ILE A 115 21.64 -4.71 -5.45
N PRO A 116 21.15 -5.75 -6.19
CA PRO A 116 21.59 -6.00 -7.55
C PRO A 116 21.29 -4.82 -8.49
N CYS A 117 22.31 -4.34 -9.21
CA CYS A 117 22.17 -3.23 -10.15
C CYS A 117 23.17 -3.42 -11.30
N HIS A 118 22.65 -3.72 -12.51
CA HIS A 118 23.46 -4.01 -13.67
C HIS A 118 23.16 -3.01 -14.79
N PRO A 119 24.14 -2.20 -15.22
CA PRO A 119 23.94 -1.28 -16.35
C PRO A 119 23.46 -2.00 -17.60
N VAL A 120 22.54 -1.39 -18.31
CA VAL A 120 22.04 -1.84 -19.62
C VAL A 120 21.97 -0.67 -20.59
N PRO A 121 22.00 -0.93 -21.93
CA PRO A 121 21.94 0.14 -22.91
C PRO A 121 20.65 0.96 -22.81
N VAL A 122 20.78 2.27 -22.62
CA VAL A 122 19.65 3.21 -22.50
C VAL A 122 18.81 3.19 -23.78
N GLU A 123 19.47 3.10 -24.92
CA GLU A 123 18.87 3.07 -26.25
C GLU A 123 18.02 1.82 -26.53
N GLU A 124 18.09 0.78 -25.69
CA GLU A 124 17.18 -0.36 -25.79
C GLU A 124 15.75 0.05 -25.43
N PHE A 125 15.56 0.93 -24.43
CA PHE A 125 14.27 1.24 -23.83
C PHE A 125 13.76 2.64 -24.12
N PHE A 126 14.66 3.61 -24.22
CA PHE A 126 14.32 5.03 -24.20
C PHE A 126 14.67 5.72 -25.51
N LYS A 127 13.94 6.78 -25.80
CA LYS A 127 14.25 7.71 -26.89
C LYS A 127 15.55 8.45 -26.59
N ASP A 128 16.24 8.86 -27.62
CA ASP A 128 17.52 9.54 -27.51
C ASP A 128 17.44 10.78 -26.60
N GLY A 129 18.45 10.93 -25.74
CA GLY A 129 18.58 12.06 -24.83
C GLY A 129 17.63 12.08 -23.63
N MET A 130 16.77 11.08 -23.42
CA MET A 130 15.82 11.08 -22.31
C MET A 130 16.43 10.62 -20.98
N CYS A 131 17.25 9.59 -20.98
CA CYS A 131 17.88 9.05 -19.77
C CYS A 131 19.42 9.13 -19.87
N ASP A 132 20.10 9.23 -18.74
CA ASP A 132 21.56 9.20 -18.63
C ASP A 132 22.08 7.83 -18.14
N GLY A 133 21.22 6.97 -17.63
CA GLY A 133 21.50 5.59 -17.28
C GLY A 133 20.25 4.73 -17.23
N ALA A 134 20.44 3.43 -17.46
CA ALA A 134 19.43 2.40 -17.28
C ALA A 134 20.06 1.15 -16.64
N PHE A 135 19.33 0.51 -15.73
CA PHE A 135 19.86 -0.56 -14.89
C PHE A 135 18.84 -1.67 -14.74
N LEU A 136 19.28 -2.90 -14.97
CA LEU A 136 18.52 -4.10 -14.61
C LEU A 136 18.61 -4.31 -13.12
N THR A 137 17.46 -4.49 -12.47
CA THR A 137 17.30 -4.59 -11.01
C THR A 137 16.57 -5.87 -10.61
N GLY A 138 16.59 -6.21 -9.33
CA GLY A 138 16.02 -7.46 -8.79
C GLY A 138 14.62 -7.32 -8.19
N GLU A 139 13.90 -6.21 -8.44
CA GLU A 139 12.55 -6.05 -7.89
C GLU A 139 11.55 -7.05 -8.46
N ALA A 140 10.53 -7.37 -7.64
CA ALA A 140 9.43 -8.23 -8.01
C ALA A 140 8.09 -7.49 -7.94
N THR A 141 7.04 -8.09 -8.49
CA THR A 141 5.67 -7.69 -8.23
C THR A 141 4.91 -8.81 -7.53
N PHE A 142 3.80 -8.47 -6.87
CA PHE A 142 2.92 -9.44 -6.23
C PHE A 142 1.49 -9.29 -6.74
N ASP A 143 0.76 -10.39 -6.74
CA ASP A 143 -0.66 -10.41 -7.01
C ASP A 143 -1.44 -10.37 -5.70
N ALA A 144 -2.15 -9.26 -5.48
CA ALA A 144 -2.85 -9.02 -4.23
C ALA A 144 -4.05 -9.98 -4.03
N GLN A 145 -4.67 -10.48 -5.11
CA GLN A 145 -5.78 -11.41 -4.99
C GLN A 145 -5.27 -12.80 -4.61
N ILE A 146 -4.18 -13.26 -5.22
CA ILE A 146 -3.55 -14.54 -4.85
C ILE A 146 -3.03 -14.47 -3.40
N LEU A 147 -2.44 -13.35 -2.99
CA LEU A 147 -2.01 -13.15 -1.61
C LEU A 147 -3.19 -13.20 -0.64
N ARG A 148 -4.30 -12.55 -0.98
CA ARG A 148 -5.55 -12.59 -0.20
C ARG A 148 -6.03 -14.02 -0.01
N GLU A 149 -6.13 -14.78 -1.10
CA GLU A 149 -6.57 -16.18 -1.08
C GLU A 149 -5.67 -17.06 -0.21
N ALA A 150 -4.35 -16.87 -0.31
CA ALA A 150 -3.39 -17.61 0.52
C ALA A 150 -3.60 -17.33 2.02
N ILE A 151 -3.72 -16.06 2.43
CA ILE A 151 -3.91 -15.71 3.84
C ILE A 151 -5.30 -16.14 4.33
N LEU A 152 -6.35 -15.97 3.54
CA LEU A 152 -7.70 -16.40 3.93
C LEU A 152 -7.80 -17.92 4.04
N LYS A 153 -7.11 -18.67 3.19
CA LYS A 153 -7.02 -20.14 3.29
C LYS A 153 -6.33 -20.55 4.61
N GLU A 154 -5.25 -19.89 4.96
CA GLU A 154 -4.55 -20.13 6.23
C GLU A 154 -5.47 -19.82 7.43
N ILE A 155 -6.17 -18.68 7.42
CA ILE A 155 -7.11 -18.30 8.47
C ILE A 155 -8.27 -19.30 8.58
N ALA A 156 -8.74 -19.85 7.48
CA ALA A 156 -9.83 -20.83 7.49
C ALA A 156 -9.46 -22.13 8.26
N GLU A 157 -8.17 -22.42 8.42
CA GLU A 157 -7.67 -23.55 9.23
C GLU A 157 -7.54 -23.18 10.73
N LEU A 158 -7.81 -21.93 11.11
CA LEU A 158 -7.69 -21.42 12.47
C LEU A 158 -9.08 -21.14 13.09
N PRO A 159 -9.71 -22.09 13.79
CA PRO A 159 -11.07 -21.96 14.30
C PRO A 159 -11.21 -20.86 15.37
N SER A 160 -10.10 -20.38 15.91
CA SER A 160 -10.06 -19.27 16.86
C SER A 160 -10.18 -17.89 16.21
N VAL A 161 -10.08 -17.79 14.85
CA VAL A 161 -10.16 -16.52 14.13
C VAL A 161 -11.53 -16.37 13.46
N THR A 162 -12.18 -15.25 13.72
CA THR A 162 -13.45 -14.86 13.11
C THR A 162 -13.26 -13.57 12.30
N ILE A 163 -13.72 -13.54 11.06
CA ILE A 163 -13.75 -12.32 10.25
C ILE A 163 -15.21 -11.93 10.02
N LEU A 164 -15.58 -10.70 10.36
CA LEU A 164 -16.90 -10.13 10.10
C LEU A 164 -16.77 -9.00 9.09
N TYR A 165 -17.27 -9.25 7.90
CA TYR A 165 -17.38 -8.26 6.83
C TYR A 165 -18.61 -7.38 7.01
N GLN A 166 -18.61 -6.19 6.39
CA GLN A 166 -19.69 -5.19 6.49
C GLN A 166 -19.94 -4.71 7.93
N HIS A 167 -18.94 -4.88 8.81
CA HIS A 167 -18.97 -4.42 10.20
C HIS A 167 -18.13 -3.14 10.35
N GLY A 168 -18.68 -2.01 9.89
CA GLY A 168 -18.04 -0.70 10.05
C GLY A 168 -18.07 -0.25 11.50
N VAL A 169 -16.89 0.03 12.06
CA VAL A 169 -16.77 0.60 13.42
C VAL A 169 -17.33 2.02 13.41
N CYS A 170 -18.25 2.31 14.34
CA CYS A 170 -18.91 3.61 14.49
C CYS A 170 -18.76 4.22 15.89
N GLY A 171 -18.10 3.53 16.82
CA GLY A 171 -17.79 4.04 18.14
C GLY A 171 -16.90 3.11 18.94
N ILE A 172 -16.09 3.67 19.82
CA ILE A 172 -15.20 2.94 20.72
C ILE A 172 -15.39 3.51 22.12
N GLU A 173 -15.60 2.63 23.09
CA GLU A 173 -15.78 3.00 24.47
C GLU A 173 -14.73 2.28 25.32
N GLN A 174 -13.90 3.03 26.01
CA GLN A 174 -12.91 2.48 26.93
C GLN A 174 -13.59 2.19 28.27
N LYS A 175 -13.38 0.99 28.81
CA LYS A 175 -13.69 0.56 30.17
C LYS A 175 -12.41 0.42 31.01
N ALA A 176 -12.55 0.05 32.27
CA ALA A 176 -11.40 -0.11 33.16
C ALA A 176 -10.37 -1.14 32.65
N SER A 177 -10.81 -2.25 32.02
CA SER A 177 -9.95 -3.36 31.61
C SER A 177 -10.18 -3.81 30.16
N SER A 178 -11.01 -3.10 29.39
CA SER A 178 -11.38 -3.50 28.03
C SER A 178 -11.82 -2.30 27.20
N TYR A 179 -12.00 -2.55 25.90
CA TYR A 179 -12.68 -1.65 24.94
C TYR A 179 -13.95 -2.32 24.42
N VAL A 180 -15.03 -1.56 24.34
CA VAL A 180 -16.23 -1.95 23.61
C VAL A 180 -16.22 -1.29 22.24
N ILE A 181 -16.14 -2.10 21.21
CA ILE A 181 -16.17 -1.66 19.81
C ILE A 181 -17.60 -1.75 19.30
N LYS A 182 -18.19 -0.61 18.95
CA LYS A 182 -19.54 -0.50 18.38
C LYS A 182 -19.44 -0.49 16.87
N THR A 183 -20.19 -1.37 16.22
CA THR A 183 -20.31 -1.40 14.75
C THR A 183 -21.76 -1.13 14.35
N ASN A 184 -21.99 -0.95 13.05
CA ASN A 184 -23.33 -0.84 12.47
C ASN A 184 -24.20 -2.11 12.66
N GLN A 185 -23.62 -3.25 13.08
CA GLN A 185 -24.32 -4.53 13.21
C GLN A 185 -24.25 -5.14 14.61
N GLY A 186 -23.52 -4.55 15.55
CA GLY A 186 -23.39 -5.07 16.90
C GLY A 186 -22.25 -4.46 17.68
N SER A 187 -22.00 -5.00 18.88
CA SER A 187 -20.90 -4.54 19.74
C SER A 187 -20.08 -5.73 20.23
N PHE A 188 -18.78 -5.53 20.32
CA PHE A 188 -17.80 -6.55 20.69
C PHE A 188 -16.87 -6.00 21.75
N GLU A 189 -16.30 -6.85 22.59
CA GLU A 189 -15.46 -6.45 23.70
C GLU A 189 -14.14 -7.22 23.71
N SER A 190 -13.03 -6.51 23.95
CA SER A 190 -11.70 -7.09 24.12
C SER A 190 -10.81 -6.17 24.96
N SER A 191 -9.82 -6.77 25.64
CA SER A 191 -8.75 -6.01 26.30
C SER A 191 -7.63 -5.59 25.36
N PHE A 192 -7.64 -6.03 24.08
CA PHE A 192 -6.63 -5.72 23.08
C PHE A 192 -7.27 -5.30 21.76
N ILE A 193 -6.93 -4.12 21.28
CA ILE A 193 -7.38 -3.58 19.98
C ILE A 193 -6.17 -3.28 19.10
N LEU A 194 -6.20 -3.80 17.86
CA LEU A 194 -5.28 -3.38 16.79
C LEU A 194 -6.05 -2.58 15.72
N ASN A 195 -5.72 -1.33 15.56
CA ASN A 195 -6.20 -0.49 14.47
C ASN A 195 -5.27 -0.64 13.24
N ALA A 196 -5.70 -1.41 12.25
CA ALA A 196 -5.00 -1.69 10.99
C ALA A 196 -5.74 -1.10 9.77
N THR A 197 -6.41 0.03 9.94
CA THR A 197 -7.31 0.62 8.94
C THR A 197 -6.63 1.50 7.89
N TYR A 198 -5.31 1.68 7.96
CA TYR A 198 -4.50 2.46 6.99
C TYR A 198 -4.99 3.90 6.84
N ALA A 199 -5.70 4.24 5.74
CA ALA A 199 -6.23 5.59 5.55
C ALA A 199 -7.28 5.99 6.60
N GLY A 200 -7.95 5.03 7.24
CA GLY A 200 -8.89 5.24 8.34
C GLY A 200 -8.25 5.29 9.73
N VAL A 201 -6.92 5.23 9.83
CA VAL A 201 -6.22 5.13 11.12
C VAL A 201 -6.61 6.24 12.09
N ASN A 202 -6.70 7.47 11.60
CA ASN A 202 -7.07 8.64 12.40
C ASN A 202 -8.56 8.66 12.77
N GLU A 203 -9.45 8.14 11.91
CA GLU A 203 -10.87 7.96 12.24
C GLU A 203 -11.03 7.11 13.51
N ILE A 204 -10.30 6.00 13.55
CA ILE A 204 -10.35 5.06 14.68
C ILE A 204 -9.66 5.65 15.91
N CYS A 205 -8.51 6.33 15.76
CA CYS A 205 -7.86 7.02 16.88
C CYS A 205 -8.78 8.07 17.51
N SER A 206 -9.43 8.91 16.70
CA SER A 206 -10.35 9.94 17.17
C SER A 206 -11.58 9.35 17.88
N MET A 207 -12.15 8.23 17.36
CA MET A 207 -13.26 7.53 18.00
C MET A 207 -12.88 6.98 19.40
N ALA A 208 -11.61 6.61 19.57
CA ALA A 208 -11.07 6.11 20.83
C ALA A 208 -10.55 7.21 21.77
N GLY A 209 -10.57 8.48 21.33
CA GLY A 209 -10.07 9.63 22.10
C GLY A 209 -8.55 9.71 22.17
N PHE A 210 -7.83 9.08 21.25
CA PHE A 210 -6.37 9.11 21.19
C PHE A 210 -5.85 10.17 20.21
N GLU A 211 -4.60 10.59 20.43
CA GLU A 211 -3.89 11.46 19.52
C GLU A 211 -3.75 10.81 18.14
N THR A 212 -4.07 11.59 17.10
CA THR A 212 -4.00 11.18 15.71
C THR A 212 -2.56 11.26 15.17
N PHE A 213 -2.33 10.62 14.03
CA PHE A 213 -1.08 10.76 13.28
C PHE A 213 -1.11 12.07 12.48
N LYS A 214 0.02 12.76 12.40
CA LYS A 214 0.19 13.88 11.46
C LYS A 214 0.43 13.31 10.06
N ILE A 215 -0.62 13.30 9.27
CA ILE A 215 -0.69 12.63 7.96
C ILE A 215 -1.03 13.66 6.88
N LYS A 216 -0.34 13.55 5.74
CA LYS A 216 -0.79 14.04 4.45
C LYS A 216 -1.53 12.91 3.74
N TYR A 217 -2.77 13.12 3.35
CA TYR A 217 -3.55 12.16 2.56
C TYR A 217 -3.47 12.52 1.08
N GLU A 218 -3.24 11.53 0.25
CA GLU A 218 -3.32 11.67 -1.21
C GLU A 218 -4.42 10.76 -1.76
N LEU A 219 -5.33 11.30 -2.55
CA LEU A 219 -6.26 10.52 -3.37
C LEU A 219 -5.52 10.10 -4.63
N CYS A 220 -5.10 8.85 -4.70
CA CYS A 220 -4.22 8.32 -5.73
C CYS A 220 -4.96 7.45 -6.74
N GLU A 221 -4.51 7.53 -8.00
CA GLU A 221 -4.92 6.67 -9.10
C GLU A 221 -3.80 5.69 -9.47
N VAL A 222 -4.15 4.43 -9.71
CA VAL A 222 -3.31 3.44 -10.38
C VAL A 222 -4.02 3.05 -11.67
N ILE A 223 -3.43 3.37 -12.80
CA ILE A 223 -3.99 3.06 -14.11
C ILE A 223 -3.59 1.64 -14.51
N LEU A 224 -4.55 0.84 -14.96
CA LEU A 224 -4.32 -0.47 -15.53
C LEU A 224 -4.23 -0.37 -17.06
N CYS A 225 -3.20 -1.00 -17.65
CA CYS A 225 -2.91 -0.93 -19.05
C CYS A 225 -2.74 -2.31 -19.67
N LYS A 226 -3.19 -2.49 -20.92
CA LYS A 226 -2.60 -3.46 -21.83
C LYS A 226 -1.32 -2.91 -22.42
N VAL A 227 -0.37 -3.78 -22.73
CA VAL A 227 0.92 -3.39 -23.26
C VAL A 227 1.29 -4.19 -24.51
N SER A 228 2.17 -3.63 -25.35
CA SER A 228 2.71 -4.36 -26.50
C SER A 228 3.52 -5.59 -26.09
N ASN A 229 3.66 -6.56 -26.97
CA ASN A 229 4.44 -7.78 -26.71
C ASN A 229 5.86 -7.51 -26.23
N LYS A 230 6.49 -6.42 -26.70
CA LYS A 230 7.84 -6.03 -26.28
C LYS A 230 7.91 -5.51 -24.83
N LEU A 231 6.79 -5.01 -24.30
CA LEU A 231 6.71 -4.50 -22.95
C LEU A 231 6.13 -5.54 -21.95
N LYS A 232 5.58 -6.65 -22.46
CA LYS A 232 4.86 -7.65 -21.65
C LYS A 232 5.67 -8.18 -20.46
N ASP A 233 6.95 -8.47 -20.71
CA ASP A 233 7.86 -9.02 -19.68
C ASP A 233 8.90 -7.97 -19.24
N LEU A 234 8.48 -6.70 -19.23
CA LEU A 234 9.28 -5.58 -18.75
C LEU A 234 8.53 -4.76 -17.72
N GLY A 235 9.24 -4.36 -16.66
CA GLY A 235 8.89 -3.24 -15.81
C GLY A 235 9.87 -2.10 -16.08
N ILE A 236 9.38 -0.89 -16.22
CA ILE A 236 10.22 0.30 -16.46
C ILE A 236 9.85 1.36 -15.44
N THR A 237 10.83 1.86 -14.72
CA THR A 237 10.70 2.96 -13.77
C THR A 237 11.74 4.02 -14.10
N VAL A 238 11.30 5.19 -14.49
CA VAL A 238 12.17 6.38 -14.54
C VAL A 238 12.09 7.08 -13.19
N MET A 239 13.23 7.43 -12.60
CA MET A 239 13.34 7.95 -11.26
C MET A 239 14.31 9.11 -11.19
N ASP A 240 14.40 9.65 -10.24
CA ASP A 240 14.15 10.29 -8.95
C ASP A 240 13.63 11.70 -9.25
N GLY A 241 12.31 11.85 -9.36
CA GLY A 241 11.67 13.12 -9.73
C GLY A 241 10.27 12.92 -10.32
N PRO A 242 9.75 13.88 -11.11
CA PRO A 242 8.37 13.89 -11.61
C PRO A 242 8.14 12.91 -12.77
N PHE A 243 8.53 11.67 -12.62
CA PHE A 243 8.57 10.65 -13.68
C PHE A 243 7.47 9.60 -13.49
N PHE A 244 7.63 8.45 -14.15
CA PHE A 244 6.61 7.42 -14.24
C PHE A 244 7.17 6.02 -13.99
N SER A 245 6.25 5.10 -13.73
CA SER A 245 6.51 3.68 -13.66
C SER A 245 5.45 2.91 -14.44
N VAL A 246 5.89 1.98 -15.28
CA VAL A 246 5.05 0.98 -15.96
C VAL A 246 5.55 -0.38 -15.50
N MET A 247 4.69 -1.17 -14.84
CA MET A 247 5.11 -2.45 -14.26
C MET A 247 4.04 -3.52 -14.41
N PRO A 248 4.39 -4.80 -14.51
CA PRO A 248 3.40 -5.87 -14.39
C PRO A 248 2.57 -5.69 -13.11
N PHE A 249 1.26 -5.76 -13.23
CA PHE A 249 0.33 -5.69 -12.12
C PHE A 249 0.04 -7.10 -11.60
N GLY A 250 0.93 -7.60 -10.75
CA GLY A 250 0.89 -8.99 -10.30
C GLY A 250 0.91 -9.99 -11.44
N LYS A 251 0.05 -11.00 -11.36
CA LYS A 251 -0.13 -12.06 -12.39
C LYS A 251 -1.36 -11.85 -13.28
N THR A 252 -1.95 -10.66 -13.26
CA THR A 252 -3.20 -10.33 -13.98
C THR A 252 -3.04 -10.27 -15.50
N GLY A 253 -1.81 -10.21 -16.01
CA GLY A 253 -1.52 -9.95 -17.44
C GLY A 253 -1.63 -8.48 -17.84
N LEU A 254 -2.01 -7.59 -16.92
CA LEU A 254 -2.01 -6.15 -17.10
C LEU A 254 -0.74 -5.52 -16.53
N HIS A 255 -0.49 -4.27 -16.89
CA HIS A 255 0.51 -3.42 -16.26
C HIS A 255 -0.16 -2.27 -15.52
N SER A 256 0.46 -1.82 -14.44
CA SER A 256 0.12 -0.56 -13.79
C SER A 256 0.94 0.58 -14.40
N LEU A 257 0.30 1.72 -14.64
CA LEU A 257 0.97 2.99 -14.95
C LEU A 257 0.71 3.96 -13.82
N THR A 258 1.79 4.52 -13.27
CA THR A 258 1.75 5.55 -12.22
C THR A 258 2.76 6.65 -12.53
N SER A 259 2.56 7.81 -11.95
CA SER A 259 3.48 8.95 -12.06
C SER A 259 3.54 9.70 -10.73
N VAL A 260 4.71 10.13 -10.32
CA VAL A 260 4.87 10.93 -9.10
C VAL A 260 3.98 12.17 -9.12
N THR A 261 3.88 12.83 -10.28
CA THR A 261 3.11 14.09 -10.44
C THR A 261 1.61 13.86 -10.59
N PHE A 262 1.17 12.81 -11.30
CA PHE A 262 -0.22 12.69 -11.74
C PHE A 262 -0.99 11.55 -11.05
N THR A 263 -0.31 10.69 -10.30
CA THR A 263 -0.96 9.66 -9.47
C THR A 263 -1.77 10.30 -8.35
N PRO A 264 -1.28 11.30 -7.59
CA PRO A 264 -2.11 12.06 -6.67
C PRO A 264 -3.03 13.03 -7.43
N HIS A 265 -4.33 12.88 -7.28
CA HIS A 265 -5.34 13.82 -7.81
C HIS A 265 -5.61 14.96 -6.85
N GLU A 266 -5.70 14.62 -5.57
CA GLU A 266 -5.97 15.58 -4.51
C GLU A 266 -5.12 15.27 -3.28
N THR A 267 -4.83 16.28 -2.50
CA THR A 267 -4.06 16.19 -1.26
C THR A 267 -4.82 16.86 -0.13
N SER A 268 -4.89 16.21 1.04
CA SER A 268 -5.45 16.76 2.27
C SER A 268 -4.44 16.70 3.40
N TYR A 269 -4.36 17.76 4.18
CA TYR A 269 -3.55 17.87 5.41
C TYR A 269 -4.41 17.88 6.67
N ASP A 270 -5.70 17.68 6.53
CA ASP A 270 -6.63 17.64 7.65
C ASP A 270 -6.42 16.37 8.49
N GLU A 271 -6.91 16.38 9.71
CA GLU A 271 -6.81 15.26 10.64
C GLU A 271 -7.42 13.97 10.09
N THR A 272 -8.52 14.09 9.35
CA THR A 272 -9.12 13.04 8.54
C THR A 272 -9.19 13.50 7.08
N ALA A 273 -9.02 12.58 6.14
CA ALA A 273 -8.94 12.92 4.71
C ALA A 273 -10.16 13.70 4.23
N THR A 274 -9.92 14.90 3.68
CA THR A 274 -10.93 15.81 3.14
C THR A 274 -10.61 16.09 1.66
N PHE A 275 -11.51 15.70 0.76
CA PHE A 275 -11.34 15.84 -0.69
C PHE A 275 -12.57 16.50 -1.32
N GLU A 276 -12.39 17.17 -2.44
CA GLU A 276 -13.48 17.86 -3.16
C GLU A 276 -14.58 16.87 -3.60
N CYS A 277 -14.20 15.67 -4.03
CA CYS A 277 -15.15 14.63 -4.45
C CYS A 277 -16.15 14.26 -3.36
N GLN A 278 -15.83 14.41 -2.08
CA GLN A 278 -16.72 14.10 -0.96
C GLN A 278 -17.93 15.03 -0.89
N LYS A 279 -17.81 16.28 -1.36
CA LYS A 279 -18.93 17.25 -1.40
C LYS A 279 -20.07 16.80 -2.30
N HIS A 280 -19.78 15.93 -3.26
CA HIS A 280 -20.72 15.45 -4.27
C HIS A 280 -20.96 13.93 -4.18
N CYS A 281 -20.45 13.28 -3.13
CA CYS A 281 -20.57 11.83 -2.96
C CYS A 281 -21.97 11.45 -2.44
N ALA A 282 -22.80 10.89 -3.30
CA ALA A 282 -24.15 10.44 -2.94
C ALA A 282 -24.14 9.28 -1.92
N ASP A 283 -23.07 8.48 -1.89
CA ASP A 283 -22.92 7.32 -1.01
C ASP A 283 -22.51 7.71 0.42
N GLY A 284 -22.33 9.01 0.70
CA GLY A 284 -22.04 9.53 2.03
C GLY A 284 -20.58 9.43 2.47
N CYS A 285 -19.64 9.37 1.52
CA CYS A 285 -18.22 9.55 1.81
C CYS A 285 -17.98 10.96 2.34
N ARG A 286 -17.37 11.07 3.50
CA ARG A 286 -17.09 12.34 4.18
C ARG A 286 -15.91 12.17 5.12
N PRO A 287 -15.29 13.25 5.63
CA PRO A 287 -14.33 13.16 6.71
C PRO A 287 -14.91 12.41 7.90
N GLY A 288 -14.16 11.44 8.44
CA GLY A 288 -14.63 10.54 9.50
C GLY A 288 -15.50 9.36 9.03
N ASN A 289 -15.77 9.24 7.72
CA ASN A 289 -16.42 8.06 7.12
C ASN A 289 -15.94 7.86 5.68
N LEU A 290 -14.67 7.45 5.53
CA LEU A 290 -14.05 7.26 4.22
C LEU A 290 -14.56 5.99 3.54
N LEU A 291 -15.11 6.10 2.34
CA LEU A 291 -15.59 4.96 1.53
C LEU A 291 -14.53 4.50 0.52
N ASN A 292 -14.83 3.43 -0.23
CA ASN A 292 -13.94 2.87 -1.25
C ASN A 292 -13.91 3.78 -2.50
N CYS A 293 -12.77 4.40 -2.76
CA CYS A 293 -12.63 5.33 -3.89
C CYS A 293 -12.75 4.64 -5.25
N SER A 294 -12.37 3.37 -5.38
CA SER A 294 -12.44 2.64 -6.66
C SER A 294 -13.88 2.44 -7.13
N THR A 295 -14.84 2.26 -6.20
CA THR A 295 -16.26 2.07 -6.50
C THR A 295 -17.07 3.37 -6.46
N CYS A 296 -16.50 4.48 -5.98
CA CYS A 296 -17.17 5.76 -5.82
C CYS A 296 -17.53 6.39 -7.18
N ALA A 297 -18.78 6.76 -7.36
CA ALA A 297 -19.25 7.45 -8.58
C ALA A 297 -18.66 8.86 -8.71
N SER A 298 -18.28 9.49 -7.59
CA SER A 298 -17.69 10.85 -7.54
C SER A 298 -16.17 10.86 -7.65
N LYS A 299 -15.52 9.71 -7.96
CA LYS A 299 -14.06 9.65 -8.14
C LYS A 299 -13.60 10.58 -9.27
N PRO A 300 -12.35 11.14 -9.20
CA PRO A 300 -11.83 12.02 -10.24
C PRO A 300 -11.79 11.34 -11.62
N LYS A 301 -11.78 12.16 -12.67
CA LYS A 301 -11.48 11.66 -14.02
C LYS A 301 -10.04 11.17 -14.09
N SER A 302 -9.80 10.07 -14.81
CA SER A 302 -8.47 9.49 -14.97
C SER A 302 -7.47 10.49 -15.55
N ALA A 303 -6.26 10.51 -14.98
CA ALA A 303 -5.10 11.24 -15.48
C ALA A 303 -4.38 10.51 -16.63
N TRP A 304 -5.01 9.51 -17.24
CA TRP A 304 -4.46 8.74 -18.37
C TRP A 304 -3.81 9.61 -19.45
N GLY A 305 -4.49 10.70 -19.86
CA GLY A 305 -3.98 11.58 -20.90
C GLY A 305 -2.63 12.22 -20.57
N TYR A 306 -2.36 12.47 -19.29
CA TYR A 306 -1.08 13.02 -18.83
C TYR A 306 -0.04 11.92 -18.61
N MET A 307 -0.39 10.86 -17.89
CA MET A 307 0.54 9.77 -17.57
C MET A 307 1.02 9.03 -18.82
N SER A 308 0.12 8.72 -19.75
CA SER A 308 0.47 8.06 -21.01
C SER A 308 1.37 8.91 -21.91
N LYS A 309 1.11 10.22 -21.99
CA LYS A 309 1.99 11.16 -22.74
C LYS A 309 3.36 11.26 -22.10
N LEU A 310 3.45 11.28 -20.76
CA LEU A 310 4.71 11.29 -20.05
C LEU A 310 5.51 10.01 -20.35
N ALA A 311 4.90 8.84 -20.25
CA ALA A 311 5.55 7.57 -20.56
C ALA A 311 5.99 7.52 -22.03
N ASN A 312 5.12 7.88 -22.98
CA ASN A 312 5.42 7.89 -24.41
C ASN A 312 6.50 8.92 -24.81
N LYS A 313 6.71 9.98 -24.02
CA LYS A 313 7.82 10.92 -24.22
C LYS A 313 9.18 10.24 -24.05
N TYR A 314 9.28 9.32 -23.07
CA TYR A 314 10.51 8.63 -22.72
C TYR A 314 10.70 7.33 -23.50
N LEU A 315 9.65 6.50 -23.56
CA LEU A 315 9.72 5.16 -24.13
C LEU A 315 9.82 5.19 -25.66
N LYS A 316 10.53 4.23 -26.22
CA LYS A 316 10.51 4.00 -27.66
C LYS A 316 9.11 3.67 -28.16
N ASP A 317 8.82 3.98 -29.41
CA ASP A 317 7.49 3.86 -30.02
C ASP A 317 6.95 2.42 -30.09
N GLU A 318 7.82 1.43 -29.92
CA GLU A 318 7.46 0.01 -29.87
C GLU A 318 6.91 -0.43 -28.52
N TYR A 319 7.15 0.33 -27.43
CA TYR A 319 6.64 0.10 -26.09
C TYR A 319 5.29 0.81 -25.92
N LYS A 320 4.25 0.24 -26.53
CA LYS A 320 2.91 0.82 -26.50
C LYS A 320 2.17 0.42 -25.24
N ILE A 321 1.38 1.36 -24.72
CA ILE A 321 0.48 1.19 -23.59
C ILE A 321 -0.94 1.62 -24.01
N GLU A 322 -1.94 0.86 -23.58
CA GLU A 322 -3.36 1.10 -23.88
C GLU A 322 -4.17 1.08 -22.57
N TYR A 323 -5.01 2.08 -22.40
CA TYR A 323 -5.86 2.20 -21.21
C TYR A 323 -6.84 1.03 -21.09
N VAL A 324 -6.99 0.52 -19.87
CA VAL A 324 -8.00 -0.49 -19.53
C VAL A 324 -8.94 0.05 -18.48
N ASP A 325 -8.41 0.46 -17.33
CA ASP A 325 -9.20 0.91 -16.19
C ASP A 325 -8.34 1.76 -15.24
N SER A 326 -8.98 2.37 -14.26
CA SER A 326 -8.34 3.13 -13.19
C SER A 326 -8.84 2.69 -11.83
N LEU A 327 -7.92 2.33 -10.96
CA LEU A 327 -8.17 2.03 -9.56
C LEU A 327 -7.81 3.24 -8.70
N TYR A 328 -8.61 3.51 -7.66
CA TYR A 328 -8.41 4.65 -6.78
C TYR A 328 -8.28 4.22 -5.33
N SER A 329 -7.36 4.84 -4.60
CA SER A 329 -7.18 4.62 -3.16
C SER A 329 -6.66 5.86 -2.47
N MET A 330 -6.94 5.98 -1.19
CA MET A 330 -6.31 7.00 -0.35
C MET A 330 -4.99 6.47 0.20
N LYS A 331 -3.94 7.28 0.08
CA LYS A 331 -2.59 6.98 0.56
C LYS A 331 -2.24 7.95 1.68
N PRO A 332 -2.18 7.50 2.93
CA PRO A 332 -1.68 8.30 4.04
C PRO A 332 -0.16 8.30 4.04
N ILE A 333 0.43 9.47 4.25
CA ILE A 333 1.86 9.70 4.30
C ILE A 333 2.16 10.46 5.58
N LEU A 334 3.07 9.96 6.41
CA LEU A 334 3.53 10.71 7.57
C LEU A 334 4.19 12.03 7.13
N MET A 335 3.74 13.16 7.68
CA MET A 335 4.27 14.47 7.30
C MET A 335 5.78 14.58 7.56
N ALA A 336 6.30 13.93 8.60
CA ALA A 336 7.73 13.87 8.89
C ALA A 336 8.55 13.17 7.79
N SER A 337 7.91 12.31 7.00
CA SER A 337 8.55 11.54 5.91
C SER A 337 8.47 12.21 4.54
N ASP A 338 7.83 13.37 4.45
CA ASP A 338 7.63 14.06 3.16
C ASP A 338 8.94 14.70 2.64
N VAL A 339 9.91 14.88 3.53
CA VAL A 339 11.20 15.52 3.20
C VAL A 339 12.17 14.57 2.48
N ASP A 340 12.20 13.29 2.88
CA ASP A 340 13.15 12.29 2.39
C ASP A 340 12.50 11.15 1.59
N ASP A 341 11.20 11.28 1.30
CA ASP A 341 10.37 10.24 0.67
C ASP A 341 10.37 8.90 1.40
N SER A 342 10.82 8.86 2.66
CA SER A 342 10.76 7.65 3.46
C SER A 342 9.31 7.18 3.65
N ARG A 343 9.13 5.88 3.80
CA ARG A 343 7.81 5.28 4.04
C ARG A 343 7.94 4.24 5.14
N PRO A 344 8.27 4.70 6.38
CA PRO A 344 8.38 3.79 7.51
C PRO A 344 7.00 3.24 7.88
N THR A 345 6.95 2.00 8.34
CA THR A 345 5.81 1.52 9.10
C THR A 345 5.89 2.13 10.50
N CYS A 346 4.82 2.77 10.92
CA CYS A 346 4.74 3.38 12.24
C CYS A 346 3.73 2.61 13.10
N ILE A 347 4.21 2.02 14.18
CA ILE A 347 3.40 1.35 15.18
C ILE A 347 3.37 2.25 16.42
N ARG A 348 2.15 2.60 16.87
CA ARG A 348 1.95 3.43 18.06
C ARG A 348 1.12 2.67 19.07
N ILE A 349 1.67 2.47 20.26
CA ILE A 349 0.95 1.96 21.42
C ILE A 349 0.35 3.16 22.13
N HIS A 350 -0.98 3.27 22.12
CA HIS A 350 -1.70 4.36 22.77
C HIS A 350 -2.00 4.07 24.25
N SER A 351 -2.22 2.79 24.56
CA SER A 351 -2.48 2.30 25.92
C SER A 351 -1.95 0.88 26.06
N ASN A 352 -1.45 0.53 27.24
CA ASN A 352 -0.97 -0.81 27.56
C ASN A 352 -2.05 -1.68 28.25
N GLU A 353 -2.89 -1.09 29.09
CA GLU A 353 -3.92 -1.79 29.86
C GLU A 353 -5.19 -0.92 29.97
N PRO A 354 -6.28 -1.26 29.27
CA PRO A 354 -6.33 -2.22 28.16
C PRO A 354 -5.50 -1.76 26.95
N THR A 355 -5.01 -2.69 26.15
CA THR A 355 -4.07 -2.42 25.07
C THR A 355 -4.78 -1.82 23.83
N PHE A 356 -4.25 -0.72 23.31
CA PHE A 356 -4.68 -0.14 22.04
C PHE A 356 -3.47 0.23 21.19
N ILE A 357 -3.38 -0.40 20.03
CA ILE A 357 -2.27 -0.20 19.08
C ILE A 357 -2.83 0.26 17.76
N SER A 358 -2.17 1.25 17.13
CA SER A 358 -2.44 1.63 15.74
C SER A 358 -1.21 1.40 14.88
N VAL A 359 -1.41 0.85 13.68
CA VAL A 359 -0.36 0.70 12.68
C VAL A 359 -0.68 1.52 11.44
N LEU A 360 0.26 2.37 11.05
CA LEU A 360 0.28 3.05 9.77
C LEU A 360 1.37 2.40 8.91
N SER A 361 0.95 1.58 7.97
CA SER A 361 1.85 0.78 7.14
C SER A 361 2.60 1.61 6.11
N GLY A 362 3.90 1.36 5.95
CA GLY A 362 4.73 1.98 4.91
C GLY A 362 4.87 1.12 3.65
N LYS A 363 5.04 -0.18 3.82
CA LYS A 363 5.31 -1.17 2.76
C LYS A 363 4.64 -2.50 3.07
N ILE A 364 4.44 -3.33 2.03
CA ILE A 364 3.85 -4.68 2.23
C ILE A 364 4.80 -5.59 3.02
N THR A 365 6.10 -5.51 2.77
CA THR A 365 7.10 -6.38 3.42
C THR A 365 7.32 -6.05 4.89
N THR A 366 7.00 -4.84 5.33
CA THR A 366 7.14 -4.45 6.75
C THR A 366 5.95 -4.86 7.63
N VAL A 367 5.06 -5.73 7.11
CA VAL A 367 3.99 -6.35 7.88
C VAL A 367 4.53 -7.15 9.08
N TYR A 368 5.73 -7.67 8.98
CA TYR A 368 6.43 -8.44 10.03
C TYR A 368 6.81 -7.60 11.26
N ASP A 369 6.86 -6.27 11.15
CA ASP A 369 7.10 -5.40 12.31
C ASP A 369 5.98 -5.53 13.37
N LEU A 370 4.80 -6.03 12.98
CA LEU A 370 3.70 -6.31 13.91
C LEU A 370 4.03 -7.41 14.92
N GLU A 371 4.92 -8.35 14.59
CA GLU A 371 5.27 -9.48 15.47
C GLU A 371 5.87 -9.02 16.81
N GLU A 372 6.46 -7.81 16.84
CA GLU A 372 7.07 -7.22 18.04
C GLU A 372 6.04 -6.72 19.05
N VAL A 373 4.77 -6.54 18.63
CA VAL A 373 3.69 -5.96 19.47
C VAL A 373 2.45 -6.83 19.62
N LEU A 374 2.43 -8.02 18.97
CA LEU A 374 1.30 -8.98 18.98
C LEU A 374 1.53 -10.16 19.98
#